data_fed965de1dea6c60f504c43b614e0cce
#
_entry.id   fed965de1dea6c60f504c43b614e0cce
#
_cell.length_a   1.000
_cell.length_b   1.000
_cell.length_c   1.000
_cell.angle_alpha   90.00
_cell.angle_beta   90.00
_cell.angle_gamma   90.00
#
_symmetry.space_group_name_H-M   'P 1'
#
loop_
_entity.id
_entity.type
_entity.pdbx_description
1 polymer ?
#
loop_
_entity_poly.entity_id
_entity_poly.type
_entity_poly.pdbx_seq_one_letter_code
_entity_poly.pdbx_strand_id
1 'polypeptide(L)'
;MVSNQWEFSDRLDTAPALVRTARQQDLNRLADVLSSSFHTKEGVIGWLYPLFRMGIYEDLRNRFRTKPAHYICLVAVKQPSSASSGHPLGEENLVGTVEMGLRTQSFWQPRSSAYLYVSNLAVQREYRRQGVAKQLLLTCERVALEWGFQELYLHVLENNFQARRLYRKAGYQIKYAESNLSYWFLGQSRQLLMHKRLS
;
A
#
# COMPACT_ATOMS: atom_id res chain seq x y z
N MET A 1 -27.71 -29.05 -33.37
CA MET A 1 -27.59 -28.93 -31.90
C MET A 1 -26.11 -28.93 -31.58
N VAL A 2 -25.55 -27.76 -31.41
CA VAL A 2 -24.16 -27.57 -31.01
C VAL A 2 -24.24 -26.84 -29.66
N SER A 3 -23.99 -27.56 -28.59
CA SER A 3 -24.01 -27.04 -27.23
C SER A 3 -22.79 -26.17 -26.95
N ASN A 4 -23.06 -24.92 -26.56
CA ASN A 4 -22.09 -23.95 -26.07
C ASN A 4 -21.41 -24.44 -24.80
N GLN A 5 -20.13 -24.73 -24.90
CA GLN A 5 -19.27 -25.15 -23.79
C GLN A 5 -18.25 -24.04 -23.45
N TRP A 6 -18.73 -22.80 -23.23
CA TRP A 6 -17.85 -21.64 -23.02
C TRP A 6 -18.05 -20.86 -21.68
N GLU A 7 -18.76 -21.40 -20.72
CA GLU A 7 -19.14 -20.62 -19.54
C GLU A 7 -18.74 -21.23 -18.20
N PHE A 8 -17.52 -21.72 -18.00
CA PHE A 8 -17.14 -22.19 -16.65
C PHE A 8 -15.69 -21.95 -16.22
N SER A 9 -14.95 -21.03 -16.86
CA SER A 9 -13.55 -20.79 -16.47
C SER A 9 -13.28 -19.49 -15.70
N ASP A 10 -14.25 -18.62 -15.49
CA ASP A 10 -14.00 -17.24 -15.01
C ASP A 10 -14.43 -16.96 -13.56
N ARG A 11 -14.79 -17.96 -12.77
CA ARG A 11 -15.28 -17.78 -11.38
C ARG A 11 -14.37 -18.31 -10.28
N LEU A 12 -13.20 -18.85 -10.57
CA LEU A 12 -12.36 -19.50 -9.55
C LEU A 12 -11.31 -18.60 -8.91
N ASP A 13 -11.14 -17.33 -9.35
CA ASP A 13 -10.08 -16.44 -8.86
C ASP A 13 -10.57 -15.28 -8.00
N THR A 14 -11.82 -15.27 -7.57
CA THR A 14 -12.45 -14.18 -6.80
C THR A 14 -12.47 -14.38 -5.29
N ALA A 15 -11.71 -15.30 -4.74
CA ALA A 15 -11.56 -15.36 -3.29
C ALA A 15 -10.96 -14.05 -2.77
N PRO A 16 -11.58 -13.40 -1.76
CA PRO A 16 -11.04 -12.18 -1.18
C PRO A 16 -9.64 -12.45 -0.62
N ALA A 17 -8.73 -11.50 -0.81
CA ALA A 17 -7.41 -11.62 -0.20
C ALA A 17 -7.53 -11.58 1.32
N LEU A 18 -6.81 -12.45 2.02
CA LEU A 18 -6.71 -12.40 3.48
C LEU A 18 -5.74 -11.28 3.87
N VAL A 19 -6.17 -10.36 4.74
CA VAL A 19 -5.30 -9.31 5.28
C VAL A 19 -4.83 -9.70 6.67
N ARG A 20 -3.50 -9.70 6.88
CA ARG A 20 -2.86 -9.98 8.16
C ARG A 20 -1.67 -9.06 8.42
N THR A 21 -1.21 -9.02 9.65
CA THR A 21 0.07 -8.35 9.99
C THR A 21 1.22 -9.04 9.29
N ALA A 22 2.14 -8.24 8.76
CA ALA A 22 3.35 -8.72 8.13
C ALA A 22 4.28 -9.40 9.15
N ARG A 23 4.95 -10.46 8.73
CA ARG A 23 5.92 -11.23 9.51
C ARG A 23 7.33 -10.97 8.99
N GLN A 24 8.35 -11.28 9.78
CA GLN A 24 9.74 -11.10 9.36
C GLN A 24 10.08 -11.89 8.09
N GLN A 25 9.47 -13.05 7.89
CA GLN A 25 9.62 -13.85 6.66
C GLN A 25 9.05 -13.19 5.41
N ASP A 26 8.16 -12.20 5.55
CA ASP A 26 7.56 -11.47 4.43
C ASP A 26 8.48 -10.37 3.87
N LEU A 27 9.57 -10.00 4.58
CA LEU A 27 10.40 -8.82 4.25
C LEU A 27 10.90 -8.80 2.81
N ASN A 28 11.38 -9.93 2.29
CA ASN A 28 11.87 -10.01 0.91
C ASN A 28 10.74 -9.75 -0.09
N ARG A 29 9.58 -10.38 0.11
CA ARG A 29 8.41 -10.22 -0.76
C ARG A 29 7.81 -8.82 -0.65
N LEU A 30 7.82 -8.21 0.55
CA LEU A 30 7.44 -6.81 0.75
C LEU A 30 8.32 -5.86 -0.05
N ALA A 31 9.64 -6.04 0.02
CA ALA A 31 10.58 -5.24 -0.76
C ALA A 31 10.32 -5.39 -2.27
N ASP A 32 9.97 -6.58 -2.76
CA ASP A 32 9.63 -6.83 -4.16
C ASP A 32 8.34 -6.12 -4.58
N VAL A 33 7.27 -6.23 -3.78
CA VAL A 33 5.98 -5.57 -4.07
C VAL A 33 6.12 -4.06 -4.06
N LEU A 34 6.84 -3.49 -3.09
CA LEU A 34 7.07 -2.06 -3.00
C LEU A 34 7.93 -1.57 -4.17
N SER A 35 9.06 -2.21 -4.42
CA SER A 35 9.97 -1.81 -5.51
C SER A 35 9.29 -1.89 -6.88
N SER A 36 8.53 -2.94 -7.16
CA SER A 36 7.78 -3.09 -8.42
C SER A 36 6.67 -2.03 -8.61
N SER A 37 6.12 -1.51 -7.51
CA SER A 37 5.07 -0.49 -7.55
C SER A 37 5.58 0.90 -7.94
N PHE A 38 6.87 1.17 -7.74
CA PHE A 38 7.51 2.43 -8.12
C PHE A 38 8.05 2.44 -9.55
N HIS A 39 8.05 1.30 -10.25
CA HIS A 39 8.62 1.13 -11.59
C HIS A 39 7.59 1.30 -12.71
N THR A 40 6.93 2.46 -12.80
CA THR A 40 6.05 2.78 -13.94
C THR A 40 6.60 3.91 -14.81
N LYS A 41 7.90 4.19 -14.77
CA LYS A 41 8.52 5.11 -15.73
C LYS A 41 9.73 4.44 -16.37
N GLU A 42 9.58 4.13 -17.64
CA GLU A 42 10.59 3.66 -18.56
C GLU A 42 11.84 4.54 -18.53
N GLY A 43 13.00 3.91 -18.52
CA GLY A 43 14.29 4.53 -18.82
C GLY A 43 15.10 4.96 -17.60
N VAL A 44 16.40 4.64 -17.64
CA VAL A 44 17.54 5.15 -16.86
C VAL A 44 17.74 4.61 -15.44
N ILE A 45 16.72 4.15 -14.71
CA ILE A 45 16.87 3.74 -13.30
C ILE A 45 16.91 2.19 -13.10
N GLY A 46 16.82 1.42 -14.17
CA GLY A 46 16.82 -0.06 -14.06
C GLY A 46 18.04 -0.65 -13.36
N TRP A 47 19.20 -0.05 -13.51
CA TRP A 47 20.44 -0.48 -12.85
C TRP A 47 20.49 -0.13 -11.36
N LEU A 48 19.73 0.87 -10.89
CA LEU A 48 19.60 1.24 -9.47
C LEU A 48 18.56 0.40 -8.72
N TYR A 49 17.80 -0.43 -9.44
CA TYR A 49 16.75 -1.27 -8.84
C TYR A 49 17.24 -2.11 -7.65
N PRO A 50 18.37 -2.83 -7.73
CA PRO A 50 18.85 -3.62 -6.60
C PRO A 50 19.17 -2.76 -5.37
N LEU A 51 19.76 -1.58 -5.58
CA LEU A 51 20.11 -0.65 -4.50
C LEU A 51 18.83 -0.06 -3.85
N PHE A 52 17.84 0.29 -4.65
CA PHE A 52 16.56 0.82 -4.19
C PHE A 52 15.78 -0.24 -3.39
N ARG A 53 15.74 -1.48 -3.90
CA ARG A 53 15.14 -2.63 -3.21
C ARG A 53 15.84 -2.90 -1.87
N MET A 54 17.17 -2.81 -1.83
CA MET A 54 17.95 -2.98 -0.60
C MET A 54 17.64 -1.90 0.44
N GLY A 55 17.50 -0.63 0.01
CA GLY A 55 17.09 0.47 0.88
C GLY A 55 15.71 0.25 1.50
N ILE A 56 14.73 -0.19 0.71
CA ILE A 56 13.39 -0.54 1.19
C ILE A 56 13.47 -1.70 2.20
N TYR A 57 14.24 -2.74 1.89
CA TYR A 57 14.40 -3.90 2.77
C TYR A 57 14.98 -3.51 4.12
N GLU A 58 16.06 -2.72 4.15
CA GLU A 58 16.71 -2.29 5.39
C GLU A 58 15.80 -1.35 6.23
N ASP A 59 15.04 -0.45 5.60
CA ASP A 59 14.08 0.40 6.29
C ASP A 59 12.96 -0.43 6.94
N LEU A 60 12.38 -1.36 6.20
CA LEU A 60 11.38 -2.30 6.72
C LEU A 60 11.96 -3.13 7.86
N ARG A 61 13.14 -3.74 7.67
CA ARG A 61 13.82 -4.54 8.70
C ARG A 61 14.05 -3.75 9.98
N ASN A 62 14.48 -2.50 9.86
CA ASN A 62 14.68 -1.64 11.01
C ASN A 62 13.36 -1.36 11.76
N ARG A 63 12.27 -1.06 11.05
CA ARG A 63 10.94 -0.86 11.64
C ARG A 63 10.41 -2.13 12.33
N PHE A 64 10.63 -3.30 11.74
CA PHE A 64 10.25 -4.59 12.35
C PHE A 64 11.06 -4.87 13.63
N ARG A 65 12.33 -4.45 13.67
CA ARG A 65 13.19 -4.61 14.85
C ARG A 65 12.85 -3.63 15.97
N THR A 66 12.63 -2.36 15.64
CA THR A 66 12.40 -1.29 16.62
C THR A 66 10.98 -1.27 17.15
N LYS A 67 10.02 -1.86 16.42
CA LYS A 67 8.59 -1.92 16.75
C LYS A 67 8.08 -0.59 17.33
N PRO A 68 8.07 0.50 16.56
CA PRO A 68 7.60 1.78 17.07
C PRO A 68 6.17 1.66 17.61
N ALA A 69 5.85 2.47 18.64
CA ALA A 69 4.48 2.54 19.14
C ALA A 69 3.52 2.97 18.03
N HIS A 70 2.35 2.35 17.96
CA HIS A 70 1.33 2.58 16.92
C HIS A 70 1.89 2.47 15.49
N TYR A 71 2.67 1.44 15.24
CA TYR A 71 3.13 1.07 13.91
C TYR A 71 2.61 -0.31 13.54
N ILE A 72 2.10 -0.45 12.32
CA ILE A 72 1.69 -1.73 11.74
C ILE A 72 2.04 -1.77 10.26
N CYS A 73 2.55 -2.92 9.81
CA CYS A 73 2.65 -3.28 8.42
C CYS A 73 1.66 -4.41 8.14
N LEU A 74 0.73 -4.20 7.23
CA LEU A 74 -0.26 -5.19 6.82
C LEU A 74 0.08 -5.73 5.44
N VAL A 75 -0.18 -7.01 5.25
CA VAL A 75 -0.07 -7.70 3.96
C VAL A 75 -1.40 -8.32 3.57
N ALA A 76 -1.70 -8.24 2.29
CA ALA A 76 -2.77 -9.00 1.68
C ALA A 76 -2.18 -10.24 1.01
N VAL A 77 -2.69 -11.42 1.36
CA VAL A 77 -2.22 -12.69 0.82
C VAL A 77 -3.37 -13.43 0.15
N LYS A 78 -3.06 -14.14 -0.93
CA LYS A 78 -3.98 -15.10 -1.56
C LYS A 78 -3.40 -16.50 -1.39
N GLN A 79 -4.27 -17.47 -1.15
CA GLN A 79 -3.86 -18.87 -1.24
C GLN A 79 -3.65 -19.22 -2.73
N PRO A 80 -2.61 -19.98 -3.07
CA PRO A 80 -2.46 -20.47 -4.43
C PRO A 80 -3.69 -21.33 -4.77
N SER A 81 -4.36 -20.99 -5.85
CA SER A 81 -5.39 -21.89 -6.42
C SER A 81 -4.68 -23.19 -6.79
N SER A 82 -5.26 -24.33 -6.43
CA SER A 82 -4.73 -25.68 -6.68
C SER A 82 -4.41 -26.01 -8.14
N ALA A 83 -4.62 -25.08 -9.06
CA ALA A 83 -4.41 -25.20 -10.50
C ALA A 83 -3.12 -24.52 -11.02
N SER A 84 -2.40 -23.72 -10.23
CA SER A 84 -1.15 -23.10 -10.69
C SER A 84 0.05 -23.92 -10.25
N SER A 85 0.46 -24.79 -11.14
CA SER A 85 1.66 -25.62 -11.13
C SER A 85 2.93 -24.81 -10.78
N GLY A 86 3.64 -25.22 -9.73
CA GLY A 86 5.03 -24.85 -9.51
C GLY A 86 5.39 -24.21 -8.16
N HIS A 87 4.43 -23.93 -7.28
CA HIS A 87 4.73 -23.47 -5.93
C HIS A 87 4.46 -24.61 -4.92
N PRO A 88 5.31 -24.79 -3.90
CA PRO A 88 5.04 -25.78 -2.85
C PRO A 88 3.68 -25.53 -2.23
N LEU A 89 2.90 -26.59 -2.06
CA LEU A 89 1.59 -26.56 -1.39
C LEU A 89 1.71 -25.87 -0.03
N GLY A 90 1.08 -24.69 0.13
CA GLY A 90 1.05 -23.97 1.40
C GLY A 90 1.72 -22.57 1.40
N GLU A 91 2.38 -22.14 0.33
CA GLU A 91 2.97 -20.79 0.28
C GLU A 91 1.91 -19.74 -0.04
N GLU A 92 1.60 -18.89 0.96
CA GLU A 92 0.75 -17.70 0.77
C GLU A 92 1.39 -16.76 -0.27
N ASN A 93 0.65 -16.36 -1.30
CA ASN A 93 1.11 -15.35 -2.25
C ASN A 93 0.81 -13.95 -1.72
N LEU A 94 1.85 -13.17 -1.41
CA LEU A 94 1.73 -11.79 -0.97
C LEU A 94 1.39 -10.89 -2.17
N VAL A 95 0.16 -10.40 -2.23
CA VAL A 95 -0.38 -9.65 -3.38
C VAL A 95 -0.47 -8.14 -3.15
N GLY A 96 -0.33 -7.68 -1.91
CA GLY A 96 -0.34 -6.25 -1.58
C GLY A 96 0.13 -5.97 -0.17
N THR A 97 0.40 -4.70 0.11
CA THR A 97 0.88 -4.22 1.42
C THR A 97 0.41 -2.81 1.70
N VAL A 98 0.40 -2.43 2.96
CA VAL A 98 0.23 -1.06 3.47
C VAL A 98 0.92 -0.93 4.82
N GLU A 99 1.47 0.22 5.09
CA GLU A 99 2.00 0.57 6.41
C GLU A 99 1.17 1.71 7.01
N MET A 100 1.03 1.69 8.33
CA MET A 100 0.44 2.77 9.10
C MET A 100 1.27 3.01 10.37
N GLY A 101 1.54 4.27 10.68
CA GLY A 101 2.31 4.62 11.85
C GLY A 101 2.14 6.07 12.27
N LEU A 102 2.55 6.40 13.50
CA LEU A 102 2.54 7.75 13.99
C LEU A 102 3.54 8.63 13.24
N ARG A 103 3.08 9.82 12.89
CA ARG A 103 3.95 10.93 12.48
C ARG A 103 3.71 12.13 13.38
N THR A 104 4.77 12.84 13.72
CA THR A 104 4.71 14.14 14.38
C THR A 104 4.81 15.22 13.33
N GLN A 105 4.01 16.26 13.45
CA GLN A 105 4.17 17.46 12.61
C GLN A 105 5.50 18.18 12.95
N SER A 106 6.08 18.79 11.95
CA SER A 106 7.39 19.45 11.96
C SER A 106 7.55 20.50 13.06
N PHE A 107 8.79 20.73 13.48
CA PHE A 107 9.30 21.58 14.58
C PHE A 107 8.76 23.03 14.67
N TRP A 108 7.98 23.52 13.72
CA TRP A 108 7.52 24.90 13.67
C TRP A 108 6.08 25.13 14.17
N GLN A 109 5.38 24.08 14.63
CA GLN A 109 4.06 24.23 15.24
C GLN A 109 4.11 23.90 16.73
N PRO A 110 3.73 24.83 17.63
CA PRO A 110 3.91 24.69 19.10
C PRO A 110 2.97 23.67 19.77
N ARG A 111 2.15 22.93 19.02
CA ARG A 111 1.33 21.80 19.48
C ARG A 111 1.40 20.69 18.44
N SER A 112 2.47 19.94 18.44
CA SER A 112 2.61 18.76 17.60
C SER A 112 1.72 17.63 18.13
N SER A 113 0.48 17.59 17.72
CA SER A 113 -0.32 16.40 17.88
C SER A 113 0.19 15.33 16.90
N ALA A 114 0.62 14.19 17.45
CA ALA A 114 0.93 13.03 16.63
C ALA A 114 -0.35 12.56 15.92
N TYR A 115 -0.22 12.19 14.65
CA TYR A 115 -1.34 11.70 13.84
C TYR A 115 -0.96 10.40 13.13
N LEU A 116 -1.94 9.56 12.89
CA LEU A 116 -1.72 8.33 12.14
C LEU A 116 -1.62 8.60 10.64
N TYR A 117 -0.58 8.03 10.04
CA TYR A 117 -0.25 8.23 8.65
C TYR A 117 -0.13 6.89 7.92
N VAL A 118 -0.87 6.76 6.82
CA VAL A 118 -0.84 5.60 5.92
C VAL A 118 0.21 5.82 4.84
N SER A 119 1.08 4.86 4.66
CA SER A 119 2.17 4.86 3.67
C SER A 119 2.30 3.49 2.99
N ASN A 120 3.11 3.44 1.95
CA ASN A 120 3.52 2.20 1.29
C ASN A 120 2.35 1.28 0.87
N LEU A 121 1.20 1.89 0.50
CA LEU A 121 0.10 1.13 -0.08
C LEU A 121 0.47 0.70 -1.51
N ALA A 122 0.66 -0.59 -1.69
CA ALA A 122 1.04 -1.18 -2.95
C ALA A 122 0.26 -2.48 -3.20
N VAL A 123 -0.09 -2.73 -4.46
CA VAL A 123 -0.73 -3.98 -4.91
C VAL A 123 -0.03 -4.44 -6.19
N GLN A 124 0.35 -5.70 -6.25
CA GLN A 124 0.93 -6.32 -7.42
C GLN A 124 0.03 -6.13 -8.64
N ARG A 125 0.62 -5.91 -9.81
CA ARG A 125 -0.09 -5.50 -11.02
C ARG A 125 -1.23 -6.45 -11.39
N GLU A 126 -0.99 -7.74 -11.27
CA GLU A 126 -1.91 -8.83 -11.61
C GLU A 126 -3.14 -8.87 -10.68
N TYR A 127 -3.01 -8.32 -9.46
CA TYR A 127 -4.07 -8.31 -8.44
C TYR A 127 -4.74 -6.95 -8.26
N ARG A 128 -4.40 -5.97 -9.12
CA ARG A 128 -5.06 -4.64 -9.11
C ARG A 128 -6.51 -4.76 -9.56
N ARG A 129 -7.34 -3.81 -9.12
CA ARG A 129 -8.77 -3.69 -9.43
C ARG A 129 -9.65 -4.80 -8.85
N GLN A 130 -9.10 -5.68 -8.02
CA GLN A 130 -9.80 -6.77 -7.33
C GLN A 130 -10.18 -6.41 -5.88
N GLY A 131 -10.14 -5.14 -5.48
CA GLY A 131 -10.52 -4.71 -4.13
C GLY A 131 -9.43 -4.81 -3.06
N VAL A 132 -8.26 -5.39 -3.34
CA VAL A 132 -7.16 -5.61 -2.38
C VAL A 132 -6.76 -4.33 -1.65
N ALA A 133 -6.51 -3.24 -2.37
CA ALA A 133 -6.15 -1.95 -1.76
C ALA A 133 -7.25 -1.40 -0.84
N LYS A 134 -8.52 -1.61 -1.19
CA LYS A 134 -9.65 -1.21 -0.35
C LYS A 134 -9.68 -2.00 0.95
N GLN A 135 -9.46 -3.32 0.88
CA GLN A 135 -9.41 -4.18 2.08
C GLN A 135 -8.26 -3.78 3.01
N LEU A 136 -7.07 -3.50 2.47
CA LEU A 136 -5.93 -3.00 3.23
C LEU A 136 -6.25 -1.69 3.95
N LEU A 137 -6.85 -0.70 3.26
CA LEU A 137 -7.27 0.56 3.86
C LEU A 137 -8.31 0.38 4.96
N LEU A 138 -9.35 -0.43 4.73
CA LEU A 138 -10.37 -0.72 5.74
C LEU A 138 -9.79 -1.40 6.98
N THR A 139 -8.76 -2.24 6.82
CA THR A 139 -8.07 -2.85 7.96
C THR A 139 -7.26 -1.81 8.73
N CYS A 140 -6.56 -0.87 8.04
CA CYS A 140 -5.92 0.27 8.70
C CYS A 140 -6.93 1.12 9.52
N GLU A 141 -8.10 1.38 8.97
CA GLU A 141 -9.15 2.16 9.64
C GLU A 141 -9.62 1.47 10.93
N ARG A 142 -9.85 0.16 10.90
CA ARG A 142 -10.20 -0.61 12.11
C ARG A 142 -9.11 -0.55 13.16
N VAL A 143 -7.87 -0.80 12.77
CA VAL A 143 -6.72 -0.74 13.69
C VAL A 143 -6.54 0.67 14.27
N ALA A 144 -6.75 1.72 13.48
CA ALA A 144 -6.68 3.10 13.95
C ALA A 144 -7.73 3.37 15.04
N LEU A 145 -8.98 2.91 14.86
CA LEU A 145 -10.03 3.02 15.85
C LEU A 145 -9.71 2.23 17.12
N GLU A 146 -9.19 1.01 17.01
CA GLU A 146 -8.73 0.20 18.15
C GLU A 146 -7.62 0.90 18.93
N TRP A 147 -6.77 1.68 18.27
CA TRP A 147 -5.73 2.50 18.92
C TRP A 147 -6.25 3.83 19.46
N GLY A 148 -7.55 4.14 19.30
CA GLY A 148 -8.19 5.35 19.79
C GLY A 148 -8.03 6.57 18.89
N PHE A 149 -7.60 6.40 17.66
CA PHE A 149 -7.46 7.48 16.68
C PHE A 149 -8.71 7.63 15.82
N GLN A 150 -9.13 8.86 15.60
CA GLN A 150 -10.31 9.18 14.80
C GLN A 150 -10.01 9.75 13.42
N GLU A 151 -8.74 9.90 13.08
CA GLU A 151 -8.34 10.45 11.78
C GLU A 151 -7.14 9.71 11.21
N LEU A 152 -7.18 9.50 9.90
CA LEU A 152 -6.08 8.96 9.10
C LEU A 152 -5.66 9.95 8.02
N TYR A 153 -4.35 10.00 7.78
CA TYR A 153 -3.73 10.87 6.80
C TYR A 153 -2.88 10.06 5.81
N LEU A 154 -2.77 10.55 4.60
CA LEU A 154 -1.87 10.02 3.58
C LEU A 154 -1.50 11.11 2.55
N HIS A 155 -0.40 10.90 1.83
CA HIS A 155 -0.08 11.72 0.66
C HIS A 155 -0.31 10.94 -0.64
N VAL A 156 -0.67 11.67 -1.67
CA VAL A 156 -0.78 11.14 -3.02
C VAL A 156 -0.28 12.20 -4.03
N LEU A 157 0.41 11.76 -5.05
CA LEU A 157 0.79 12.66 -6.15
C LEU A 157 -0.45 13.11 -6.92
N GLU A 158 -0.51 14.38 -7.28
CA GLU A 158 -1.64 14.98 -7.98
C GLU A 158 -1.92 14.28 -9.33
N ASN A 159 -0.89 13.83 -10.02
CA ASN A 159 -0.98 13.08 -11.28
C ASN A 159 -1.28 11.60 -11.11
N ASN A 160 -1.32 11.06 -9.88
CA ASN A 160 -1.71 9.68 -9.62
C ASN A 160 -3.25 9.56 -9.53
N PHE A 161 -3.91 9.67 -10.69
CA PHE A 161 -5.37 9.64 -10.77
C PHE A 161 -5.98 8.34 -10.24
N GLN A 162 -5.28 7.21 -10.40
CA GLN A 162 -5.77 5.91 -9.92
C GLN A 162 -5.82 5.84 -8.40
N ALA A 163 -4.75 6.23 -7.73
CA ALA A 163 -4.69 6.26 -6.26
C ALA A 163 -5.68 7.31 -5.70
N ARG A 164 -5.75 8.50 -6.30
CA ARG A 164 -6.72 9.54 -5.90
C ARG A 164 -8.17 9.05 -5.98
N ARG A 165 -8.52 8.33 -7.06
CA ARG A 165 -9.86 7.73 -7.20
C ARG A 165 -10.13 6.66 -6.13
N LEU A 166 -9.13 5.83 -5.80
CA LEU A 166 -9.21 4.85 -4.72
C LEU A 166 -9.49 5.55 -3.39
N TYR A 167 -8.67 6.53 -3.00
CA TYR A 167 -8.79 7.23 -1.72
C TYR A 167 -10.10 7.99 -1.59
N ARG A 168 -10.55 8.69 -2.65
CA ARG A 168 -11.88 9.33 -2.66
C ARG A 168 -13.01 8.33 -2.44
N LYS A 169 -12.98 7.17 -3.10
CA LYS A 169 -13.97 6.10 -2.90
C LYS A 169 -13.90 5.47 -1.50
N ALA A 170 -12.75 5.52 -0.85
CA ALA A 170 -12.58 5.12 0.54
C ALA A 170 -12.96 6.21 1.55
N GLY A 171 -13.44 7.39 1.09
CA GLY A 171 -13.90 8.48 1.94
C GLY A 171 -12.82 9.51 2.34
N TYR A 172 -11.61 9.42 1.76
CA TYR A 172 -10.57 10.43 2.00
C TYR A 172 -10.86 11.71 1.21
N GLN A 173 -10.62 12.85 1.85
CA GLN A 173 -10.77 14.20 1.29
C GLN A 173 -9.43 14.90 1.24
N ILE A 174 -9.23 15.79 0.26
CA ILE A 174 -8.03 16.62 0.16
C ILE A 174 -8.08 17.67 1.28
N LYS A 175 -7.04 17.71 2.11
CA LYS A 175 -6.88 18.71 3.16
C LYS A 175 -6.15 19.94 2.62
N TYR A 176 -5.02 19.75 1.96
CA TYR A 176 -4.27 20.79 1.24
C TYR A 176 -3.33 20.15 0.20
N ALA A 177 -2.86 20.99 -0.72
CA ALA A 177 -1.82 20.64 -1.67
C ALA A 177 -0.49 21.25 -1.17
N GLU A 178 0.56 20.45 -1.10
CA GLU A 178 1.89 20.96 -0.74
C GLU A 178 2.46 21.76 -1.92
N SER A 179 2.78 23.02 -1.68
CA SER A 179 3.45 23.89 -2.63
C SER A 179 4.92 24.04 -2.23
N ASN A 180 5.79 23.17 -2.71
CA ASN A 180 7.22 23.35 -2.59
C ASN A 180 7.77 23.98 -3.87
N LEU A 181 8.67 24.97 -3.73
CA LEU A 181 9.32 25.65 -4.87
C LEU A 181 10.06 24.66 -5.81
N SER A 182 10.50 23.50 -5.27
CA SER A 182 11.11 22.42 -6.07
C SER A 182 10.19 21.83 -7.15
N TYR A 183 8.87 21.91 -7.01
CA TYR A 183 7.95 21.46 -8.05
C TYR A 183 8.01 22.31 -9.30
N TRP A 184 8.25 23.61 -9.14
CA TRP A 184 8.37 24.57 -10.25
C TRP A 184 9.66 24.34 -11.05
N PHE A 185 10.76 24.01 -10.40
CA PHE A 185 12.06 23.85 -11.05
C PHE A 185 12.32 22.46 -11.61
N LEU A 186 11.70 21.40 -11.06
CA LEU A 186 12.01 20.00 -11.40
C LEU A 186 10.87 19.28 -12.13
N GLY A 187 9.76 19.97 -12.46
CA GLY A 187 8.62 19.36 -13.17
C GLY A 187 7.94 18.22 -12.41
N GLN A 188 8.15 18.12 -11.09
CA GLN A 188 7.55 17.08 -10.27
C GLN A 188 6.07 17.41 -10.00
N SER A 189 5.22 16.36 -9.91
CA SER A 189 3.81 16.55 -9.54
C SER A 189 3.68 16.91 -8.06
N ARG A 190 2.74 17.82 -7.76
CA ARG A 190 2.42 18.22 -6.38
C ARG A 190 2.00 17.01 -5.55
N GLN A 191 2.30 17.06 -4.25
CA GLN A 191 1.76 16.12 -3.28
C GLN A 191 0.48 16.70 -2.67
N LEU A 192 -0.57 15.89 -2.63
CA LEU A 192 -1.82 16.22 -1.98
C LEU A 192 -1.88 15.48 -0.65
N LEU A 193 -2.00 16.20 0.46
CA LEU A 193 -2.35 15.60 1.73
C LEU A 193 -3.84 15.30 1.72
N MET A 194 -4.20 14.06 1.94
CA MET A 194 -5.58 13.64 2.11
C MET A 194 -5.80 13.13 3.53
N HIS A 195 -6.99 13.33 4.04
CA HIS A 195 -7.40 12.84 5.35
C HIS A 195 -8.77 12.18 5.31
N LYS A 196 -9.04 11.31 6.27
CA LYS A 196 -10.35 10.71 6.52
C LYS A 196 -10.64 10.74 8.01
N ARG A 197 -11.82 11.21 8.39
CA ARG A 197 -12.37 11.04 9.74
C ARG A 197 -13.04 9.68 9.82
N LEU A 198 -12.70 8.94 10.86
CA LEU A 198 -13.24 7.61 11.15
C LEU A 198 -14.46 7.73 12.04
N SER A 199 -15.46 6.91 11.79
CA SER A 199 -16.71 6.86 12.57
C SER A 199 -17.10 5.42 12.87
#